data_868fff60f7f0d4020b2b02e12c126f6c
#
_entry.id   868fff60f7f0d4020b2b02e12c126f6c
#
_cell.length_a   1.000
_cell.length_b   1.000
_cell.length_c   1.000
_cell.angle_alpha   90.00
_cell.angle_beta   90.00
_cell.angle_gamma   90.00
#
_symmetry.space_group_name_H-M   'P 1'
#
loop_
_entity.id
_entity.type
_entity.pdbx_description
1 polymer ?
#
loop_
_entity_poly.entity_id
_entity_poly.type
_entity_poly.pdbx_seq_one_letter_code
_entity_poly.pdbx_strand_id
1 'polypeptide(L)'
;MRIVKTIFIPLVIVCIILCSCKSKEHKNEQLSTTIDSTLQVKATSILENKLSELNALSVQAIVMEVQTRHIKAMVELERKDSADYQPCENFSQAHESALIQPISILAALETGEVKLSDKVDTGEGIYQVHDRELKDHNWHRGGYGEISIKQGLASSSNIAIYKTMEKAFGNDAQAYFNLLDKMSYGKPDSITGITNLKPAHFITPKDSSWSNTAFAWYCIGYNQTITPIQTLTFYNAIANRGRMVQPQLYKDSTMVINPQIANQADIDSLRQALEYVVTDGLGQPAKSSKVQVAGKTGTVQLEDGSYIVEFCGYFPANAPQYSIIVSIHKEELPASGGLMAGDVFRQIAEYIFIHNKYFNSK
;
A
#
# COMPACT_ATOMS: atom_id res chain seq x y z
N MET A 1 3.88 97.29 42.79
CA MET A 1 5.07 96.44 42.76
C MET A 1 4.60 94.98 42.59
N ARG A 2 4.55 94.50 41.34
CA ARG A 2 4.07 93.15 41.04
C ARG A 2 5.28 92.35 40.54
N ILE A 3 5.59 91.30 41.26
CA ILE A 3 6.67 90.35 40.94
C ILE A 3 6.11 89.35 39.89
N VAL A 4 6.71 89.33 38.73
CA VAL A 4 6.41 88.30 37.69
C VAL A 4 7.33 87.14 37.97
N LYS A 5 6.73 85.99 38.33
CA LYS A 5 7.46 84.71 38.44
C LYS A 5 7.50 84.03 37.04
N THR A 6 8.68 83.96 36.49
CA THR A 6 9.00 83.19 35.24
C THR A 6 9.04 81.73 35.61
N ILE A 7 8.14 80.91 34.97
CA ILE A 7 8.12 79.44 35.07
C ILE A 7 8.99 78.89 33.99
N PHE A 8 10.08 78.23 34.32
CA PHE A 8 10.91 77.45 33.46
C PHE A 8 10.22 76.08 33.30
N ILE A 9 9.84 75.66 32.00
CA ILE A 9 9.35 74.38 31.67
C ILE A 9 10.55 73.63 31.04
N PRO A 10 10.99 72.49 31.57
CA PRO A 10 12.04 71.67 30.93
C PRO A 10 11.43 70.94 29.74
N LEU A 11 12.03 71.09 28.58
CA LEU A 11 11.71 70.39 27.36
C LEU A 11 12.17 68.92 27.49
N VAL A 12 11.27 68.02 27.74
CA VAL A 12 11.55 66.56 27.73
C VAL A 12 11.50 66.13 26.26
N ILE A 13 12.67 65.83 25.69
CA ILE A 13 12.82 65.23 24.39
C ILE A 13 12.50 63.73 24.57
N VAL A 14 11.30 63.30 24.13
CA VAL A 14 10.93 61.92 24.05
C VAL A 14 11.50 61.36 22.71
N CYS A 15 12.63 60.64 22.80
CA CYS A 15 13.10 59.84 21.71
C CYS A 15 12.15 58.65 21.48
N ILE A 16 11.27 58.78 20.52
CA ILE A 16 10.50 57.61 20.00
C ILE A 16 11.45 56.78 19.18
N ILE A 17 11.98 55.71 19.76
CA ILE A 17 12.67 54.64 19.05
C ILE A 17 11.57 53.85 18.30
N LEU A 18 11.36 54.13 17.02
CA LEU A 18 10.59 53.31 16.14
C LEU A 18 11.34 51.98 15.96
N CYS A 19 11.07 51.01 16.83
CA CYS A 19 11.39 49.63 16.59
C CYS A 19 10.52 49.16 15.40
N SER A 20 11.10 49.23 14.21
CA SER A 20 10.51 48.60 13.01
C SER A 20 10.62 47.09 13.18
N CYS A 21 9.65 46.50 13.89
CA CYS A 21 9.39 45.06 13.78
C CYS A 21 8.94 44.78 12.36
N LYS A 22 9.88 44.39 11.50
CA LYS A 22 9.54 43.65 10.30
C LYS A 22 8.87 42.36 10.77
N SER A 23 7.55 42.37 10.85
CA SER A 23 6.77 41.15 10.82
C SER A 23 7.19 40.40 9.56
N LYS A 24 7.86 39.28 9.72
CA LYS A 24 7.95 38.31 8.62
C LYS A 24 6.51 37.93 8.31
N GLU A 25 5.95 38.49 7.24
CA GLU A 25 4.82 37.88 6.57
C GLU A 25 5.23 36.44 6.27
N HIS A 26 4.75 35.50 7.07
CA HIS A 26 4.64 34.12 6.63
C HIS A 26 3.74 34.18 5.39
N LYS A 27 4.33 34.26 4.20
CA LYS A 27 3.65 33.87 2.98
C LYS A 27 3.11 32.46 3.30
N ASN A 28 1.80 32.36 3.48
CA ASN A 28 1.09 31.10 3.32
C ASN A 28 1.34 30.68 1.86
N GLU A 29 2.44 29.99 1.58
CA GLU A 29 2.61 29.29 0.32
C GLU A 29 1.54 28.20 0.33
N GLN A 30 0.48 28.47 -0.40
CA GLN A 30 -0.58 27.51 -0.63
C GLN A 30 0.07 26.32 -1.37
N LEU A 31 0.33 25.24 -0.63
CA LEU A 31 0.97 24.03 -1.18
C LEU A 31 0.13 23.55 -2.36
N SER A 32 0.73 23.46 -3.53
CA SER A 32 0.03 22.95 -4.72
C SER A 32 -0.15 21.44 -4.61
N THR A 33 -1.35 20.95 -4.88
CA THR A 33 -1.60 19.51 -4.92
C THR A 33 -0.78 18.81 -6.00
N THR A 34 -0.48 17.53 -5.76
CA THR A 34 0.22 16.65 -6.71
C THR A 34 -0.72 15.90 -7.64
N ILE A 35 -2.03 15.97 -7.38
CA ILE A 35 -3.08 15.32 -8.16
C ILE A 35 -3.06 15.84 -9.61
N ASP A 36 -3.12 14.89 -10.54
CA ASP A 36 -3.39 15.14 -11.95
C ASP A 36 -4.90 15.06 -12.18
N SER A 37 -5.52 16.20 -12.47
CA SER A 37 -6.99 16.29 -12.59
C SER A 37 -7.55 15.41 -13.72
N THR A 38 -6.81 15.25 -14.82
CA THR A 38 -7.24 14.40 -15.94
C THR A 38 -7.21 12.94 -15.56
N LEU A 39 -6.13 12.51 -14.88
CA LEU A 39 -6.01 11.15 -14.37
C LEU A 39 -7.05 10.87 -13.27
N GLN A 40 -7.28 11.85 -12.37
CA GLN A 40 -8.30 11.73 -11.31
C GLN A 40 -9.68 11.44 -11.91
N VAL A 41 -10.12 12.25 -12.88
CA VAL A 41 -11.41 12.06 -13.56
C VAL A 41 -11.49 10.72 -14.27
N LYS A 42 -10.41 10.30 -14.97
CA LYS A 42 -10.38 9.02 -15.67
C LYS A 42 -10.42 7.84 -14.70
N ALA A 43 -9.65 7.89 -13.63
CA ALA A 43 -9.67 6.87 -12.59
C ALA A 43 -11.08 6.75 -11.97
N THR A 44 -11.71 7.86 -11.60
CA THR A 44 -13.08 7.88 -11.10
C THR A 44 -14.05 7.15 -12.04
N SER A 45 -14.04 7.50 -13.33
CA SER A 45 -14.91 6.84 -14.32
C SER A 45 -14.66 5.32 -14.44
N ILE A 46 -13.40 4.87 -14.34
CA ILE A 46 -13.08 3.43 -14.36
C ILE A 46 -13.66 2.75 -13.10
N LEU A 47 -13.54 3.39 -11.94
CA LEU A 47 -14.02 2.84 -10.68
C LEU A 47 -15.56 2.79 -10.63
N GLU A 48 -16.25 3.84 -11.09
CA GLU A 48 -17.72 3.88 -11.18
C GLU A 48 -18.26 2.71 -12.02
N ASN A 49 -17.67 2.49 -13.19
CA ASN A 49 -18.05 1.37 -14.04
C ASN A 49 -17.84 0.02 -13.37
N LYS A 50 -16.71 -0.16 -12.67
CA LYS A 50 -16.41 -1.41 -11.97
C LYS A 50 -17.31 -1.64 -10.76
N LEU A 51 -17.61 -0.61 -9.98
CA LEU A 51 -18.57 -0.68 -8.87
C LEU A 51 -19.93 -1.15 -9.34
N SER A 52 -20.43 -0.53 -10.41
CA SER A 52 -21.73 -0.88 -11.02
C SER A 52 -21.73 -2.33 -11.54
N GLU A 53 -20.66 -2.75 -12.24
CA GLU A 53 -20.50 -4.12 -12.75
C GLU A 53 -20.56 -5.16 -11.62
N LEU A 54 -19.89 -4.88 -10.48
CA LEU A 54 -19.72 -5.82 -9.37
C LEU A 54 -20.79 -5.71 -8.30
N ASN A 55 -21.67 -4.70 -8.35
CA ASN A 55 -22.56 -4.31 -7.25
C ASN A 55 -21.79 -4.24 -5.91
N ALA A 56 -20.58 -3.68 -5.93
CA ALA A 56 -19.71 -3.65 -4.77
C ALA A 56 -20.14 -2.57 -3.76
N LEU A 57 -19.69 -2.68 -2.51
CA LEU A 57 -19.97 -1.71 -1.45
C LEU A 57 -19.15 -0.44 -1.61
N SER A 58 -17.85 -0.61 -1.90
CA SER A 58 -16.94 0.51 -2.12
C SER A 58 -15.75 0.09 -2.98
N VAL A 59 -15.07 1.08 -3.54
CA VAL A 59 -13.78 0.90 -4.22
C VAL A 59 -12.86 2.07 -3.90
N GLN A 60 -11.58 1.75 -3.74
CA GLN A 60 -10.51 2.74 -3.61
C GLN A 60 -9.43 2.46 -4.64
N ALA A 61 -8.89 3.52 -5.26
CA ALA A 61 -7.67 3.44 -6.06
C ALA A 61 -6.74 4.62 -5.76
N ILE A 62 -5.47 4.32 -5.56
CA ILE A 62 -4.42 5.32 -5.34
C ILE A 62 -3.30 5.09 -6.35
N VAL A 63 -2.94 6.13 -7.07
CA VAL A 63 -1.84 6.15 -8.05
C VAL A 63 -0.71 7.03 -7.53
N MET A 64 0.49 6.49 -7.44
CA MET A 64 1.67 7.19 -6.94
C MET A 64 2.85 7.06 -7.91
N GLU A 65 3.55 8.15 -8.17
CA GLU A 65 4.82 8.11 -8.89
C GLU A 65 5.93 7.52 -8.02
N VAL A 66 6.73 6.62 -8.60
CA VAL A 66 7.77 5.89 -7.85
C VAL A 66 8.90 6.84 -7.40
N GLN A 67 9.36 7.69 -8.28
CA GLN A 67 10.53 8.54 -8.01
C GLN A 67 10.19 9.78 -7.18
N THR A 68 9.10 10.45 -7.52
CA THR A 68 8.69 11.70 -6.86
C THR A 68 7.83 11.46 -5.65
N ARG A 69 7.21 10.25 -5.52
CA ARG A 69 6.21 9.87 -4.50
C ARG A 69 4.95 10.73 -4.50
N HIS A 70 4.76 11.51 -5.55
CA HIS A 70 3.54 12.30 -5.73
C HIS A 70 2.35 11.39 -5.95
N ILE A 71 1.30 11.60 -5.17
CA ILE A 71 -0.01 10.97 -5.41
C ILE A 71 -0.63 11.68 -6.61
N LYS A 72 -0.83 10.96 -7.70
CA LYS A 72 -1.32 11.50 -8.97
C LYS A 72 -2.82 11.33 -9.15
N ALA A 73 -3.39 10.32 -8.50
CA ALA A 73 -4.82 10.15 -8.35
C ALA A 73 -5.13 9.44 -7.04
N MET A 74 -6.23 9.82 -6.41
CA MET A 74 -6.69 9.24 -5.16
C MET A 74 -8.21 9.29 -5.16
N VAL A 75 -8.84 8.15 -5.44
CA VAL A 75 -10.28 8.02 -5.64
C VAL A 75 -10.82 7.00 -4.68
N GLU A 76 -11.88 7.35 -3.99
CA GLU A 76 -12.69 6.42 -3.22
C GLU A 76 -14.17 6.68 -3.49
N LEU A 77 -14.92 5.62 -3.77
CA LEU A 77 -16.34 5.64 -4.00
C LEU A 77 -17.03 4.63 -3.11
N GLU A 78 -18.16 5.00 -2.54
CA GLU A 78 -19.01 4.11 -1.73
C GLU A 78 -20.43 4.08 -2.25
N ARG A 79 -21.09 2.95 -2.08
CA ARG A 79 -22.51 2.77 -2.38
C ARG A 79 -23.34 3.33 -1.23
N LYS A 80 -24.22 4.29 -1.51
CA LYS A 80 -25.18 4.83 -0.52
C LYS A 80 -26.54 4.15 -0.58
N ASP A 81 -27.01 3.94 -1.80
CA ASP A 81 -28.28 3.26 -2.10
C ASP A 81 -28.08 2.26 -3.23
N SER A 82 -29.09 1.49 -3.57
CA SER A 82 -29.01 0.36 -4.51
C SER A 82 -28.47 0.66 -5.91
N ALA A 83 -28.26 1.92 -6.27
CA ALA A 83 -27.75 2.33 -7.59
C ALA A 83 -26.91 3.60 -7.58
N ASP A 84 -26.64 4.21 -6.43
CA ASP A 84 -25.93 5.50 -6.34
C ASP A 84 -24.58 5.33 -5.63
N TYR A 85 -23.51 5.68 -6.33
CA TYR A 85 -22.13 5.68 -5.81
C TYR A 85 -21.67 7.12 -5.65
N GLN A 86 -21.18 7.45 -4.47
CA GLN A 86 -20.74 8.80 -4.14
C GLN A 86 -19.25 8.80 -3.75
N PRO A 87 -18.54 9.90 -4.05
CA PRO A 87 -17.20 10.07 -3.53
C PRO A 87 -17.19 9.98 -2.00
N CYS A 88 -16.28 9.19 -1.48
CA CYS A 88 -15.96 9.09 -0.08
C CYS A 88 -14.51 9.56 0.11
N GLU A 89 -14.26 10.46 1.04
CA GLU A 89 -12.92 10.96 1.32
C GLU A 89 -12.30 10.28 2.55
N ASN A 90 -12.74 9.05 2.85
CA ASN A 90 -12.29 8.31 4.02
C ASN A 90 -11.16 7.32 3.69
N PHE A 91 -10.04 7.82 3.16
CA PHE A 91 -8.84 7.03 2.86
C PHE A 91 -8.15 6.42 4.09
N SER A 92 -8.78 6.47 5.24
CA SER A 92 -8.29 5.93 6.52
C SER A 92 -8.84 4.55 6.86
N GLN A 93 -9.65 3.93 6.00
CA GLN A 93 -10.15 2.58 6.24
C GLN A 93 -8.99 1.58 6.23
N ALA A 94 -8.79 0.90 7.37
CA ALA A 94 -7.79 -0.14 7.53
C ALA A 94 -8.51 -1.49 7.61
N HIS A 95 -7.98 -2.49 6.92
CA HIS A 95 -8.53 -3.83 6.87
C HIS A 95 -7.43 -4.89 6.80
N GLU A 96 -7.77 -6.13 6.98
CA GLU A 96 -6.90 -7.26 6.71
C GLU A 96 -6.55 -7.33 5.22
N SER A 97 -5.31 -7.74 4.88
CA SER A 97 -4.85 -7.72 3.49
C SER A 97 -3.88 -8.85 3.17
N ALA A 98 -4.25 -9.69 2.22
CA ALA A 98 -3.38 -10.74 1.68
C ALA A 98 -2.20 -10.17 0.85
N LEU A 99 -2.15 -8.87 0.64
CA LEU A 99 -1.00 -8.20 0.00
C LEU A 99 0.26 -8.20 0.87
N ILE A 100 0.19 -8.70 2.12
CA ILE A 100 1.38 -8.96 2.93
C ILE A 100 2.23 -10.14 2.41
N GLN A 101 1.67 -11.07 1.64
CA GLN A 101 2.39 -12.29 1.23
C GLN A 101 3.76 -12.01 0.58
N PRO A 102 3.94 -11.07 -0.35
CA PRO A 102 5.27 -10.71 -0.87
C PRO A 102 6.20 -10.14 0.20
N ILE A 103 5.65 -9.45 1.20
CA ILE A 103 6.41 -8.86 2.30
C ILE A 103 6.92 -9.95 3.24
N SER A 104 6.06 -10.95 3.53
CA SER A 104 6.44 -12.15 4.26
C SER A 104 7.57 -12.90 3.53
N ILE A 105 7.45 -13.11 2.22
CA ILE A 105 8.50 -13.72 1.41
C ILE A 105 9.80 -12.90 1.43
N LEU A 106 9.72 -11.57 1.34
CA LEU A 106 10.89 -10.71 1.45
C LEU A 106 11.60 -10.88 2.80
N ALA A 107 10.83 -10.92 3.88
CA ALA A 107 11.37 -11.17 5.21
C ALA A 107 12.02 -12.56 5.33
N ALA A 108 11.43 -13.57 4.69
CA ALA A 108 12.01 -14.92 4.66
C ALA A 108 13.33 -14.97 3.85
N LEU A 109 13.40 -14.26 2.71
CA LEU A 109 14.64 -14.15 1.92
C LEU A 109 15.77 -13.46 2.70
N GLU A 110 15.47 -12.40 3.45
CA GLU A 110 16.44 -11.68 4.30
C GLU A 110 17.09 -12.56 5.39
N THR A 111 16.49 -13.71 5.76
CA THR A 111 17.14 -14.67 6.68
C THR A 111 18.27 -15.45 6.01
N GLY A 112 18.27 -15.56 4.68
CA GLY A 112 19.19 -16.41 3.93
C GLY A 112 18.85 -17.90 3.94
N GLU A 113 17.81 -18.33 4.68
CA GLU A 113 17.40 -19.72 4.85
C GLU A 113 16.60 -20.27 3.67
N VAL A 114 16.04 -19.39 2.84
CA VAL A 114 15.18 -19.75 1.71
C VAL A 114 15.55 -18.99 0.44
N LYS A 115 15.24 -19.62 -0.70
CA LYS A 115 15.33 -19.01 -2.04
C LYS A 115 14.01 -19.19 -2.78
N LEU A 116 13.67 -18.30 -3.69
CA LEU A 116 12.44 -18.39 -4.49
C LEU A 116 12.34 -19.69 -5.32
N SER A 117 13.46 -20.32 -5.63
CA SER A 117 13.53 -21.62 -6.33
C SER A 117 13.28 -22.83 -5.45
N ASP A 118 13.34 -22.69 -4.12
CA ASP A 118 13.14 -23.80 -3.19
C ASP A 118 11.75 -24.37 -3.36
N LYS A 119 11.67 -25.71 -3.21
CA LYS A 119 10.40 -26.43 -3.34
C LYS A 119 9.68 -26.51 -2.01
N VAL A 120 8.37 -26.39 -2.10
CA VAL A 120 7.45 -26.52 -0.98
C VAL A 120 6.33 -27.46 -1.41
N ASP A 121 6.11 -28.51 -0.64
CA ASP A 121 4.98 -29.41 -0.84
C ASP A 121 3.74 -28.86 -0.15
N THR A 122 2.73 -28.47 -0.94
CA THR A 122 1.42 -27.98 -0.45
C THR A 122 0.39 -29.12 -0.38
N GLY A 123 0.76 -30.34 -0.78
CA GLY A 123 -0.13 -31.50 -0.80
C GLY A 123 -1.40 -31.26 -1.60
N GLU A 124 -2.50 -31.74 -1.10
CA GLU A 124 -3.84 -31.60 -1.72
C GLU A 124 -4.52 -30.26 -1.39
N GLY A 125 -3.77 -29.26 -0.88
CA GLY A 125 -4.29 -27.94 -0.60
C GLY A 125 -4.93 -27.77 0.77
N ILE A 126 -4.71 -28.71 1.69
CA ILE A 126 -5.10 -28.63 3.11
C ILE A 126 -3.88 -28.96 3.96
N TYR A 127 -3.58 -28.11 4.93
CA TYR A 127 -2.49 -28.29 5.85
C TYR A 127 -2.94 -28.01 7.28
N GLN A 128 -2.66 -28.95 8.21
CA GLN A 128 -3.01 -28.81 9.61
C GLN A 128 -2.02 -27.92 10.34
N VAL A 129 -2.47 -26.82 10.89
CA VAL A 129 -1.71 -25.93 11.76
C VAL A 129 -2.34 -25.97 13.14
N HIS A 130 -1.75 -26.73 14.07
CA HIS A 130 -2.32 -27.03 15.38
C HIS A 130 -3.76 -27.58 15.27
N ASP A 131 -4.74 -26.87 15.78
CA ASP A 131 -6.16 -27.22 15.80
C ASP A 131 -6.97 -26.68 14.61
N ARG A 132 -6.32 -25.98 13.67
CA ARG A 132 -6.99 -25.34 12.51
C ARG A 132 -6.41 -25.83 11.19
N GLU A 133 -7.27 -25.90 10.18
CA GLU A 133 -6.85 -26.19 8.80
C GLU A 133 -6.53 -24.91 8.06
N LEU A 134 -5.32 -24.83 7.50
CA LEU A 134 -4.93 -23.83 6.51
C LEU A 134 -5.22 -24.38 5.12
N LYS A 135 -5.98 -23.65 4.31
CA LYS A 135 -6.41 -24.11 3.00
C LYS A 135 -5.93 -23.20 1.88
N ASP A 136 -5.52 -23.82 0.79
CA ASP A 136 -5.35 -23.15 -0.50
C ASP A 136 -6.71 -23.02 -1.20
N HIS A 137 -6.89 -21.99 -2.00
CA HIS A 137 -8.18 -21.74 -2.66
C HIS A 137 -8.61 -22.86 -3.63
N ASN A 138 -7.68 -23.70 -4.06
CA ASN A 138 -7.92 -24.82 -4.97
C ASN A 138 -7.98 -26.20 -4.27
N TRP A 139 -8.07 -26.26 -2.93
CA TRP A 139 -8.09 -27.50 -2.17
C TRP A 139 -9.15 -28.51 -2.68
N HIS A 140 -10.30 -28.02 -3.13
CA HIS A 140 -11.38 -28.84 -3.70
C HIS A 140 -11.06 -29.39 -5.10
N ARG A 141 -9.92 -29.02 -5.69
CA ARG A 141 -9.40 -29.48 -6.99
C ARG A 141 -8.06 -30.22 -6.87
N GLY A 142 -7.68 -30.63 -5.66
CA GLY A 142 -6.49 -31.42 -5.40
C GLY A 142 -5.22 -30.63 -5.07
N GLY A 143 -5.34 -29.33 -4.73
CA GLY A 143 -4.20 -28.52 -4.31
C GLY A 143 -3.19 -28.23 -5.41
N TYR A 144 -1.97 -27.86 -5.04
CA TYR A 144 -0.86 -27.55 -5.96
C TYR A 144 0.27 -28.61 -5.93
N GLY A 145 0.26 -29.54 -4.97
CA GLY A 145 1.35 -30.48 -4.78
C GLY A 145 2.68 -29.78 -4.46
N GLU A 146 3.77 -30.27 -5.06
CA GLU A 146 5.08 -29.65 -4.90
C GLU A 146 5.32 -28.52 -5.89
N ILE A 147 5.48 -27.31 -5.40
CA ILE A 147 5.73 -26.10 -6.19
C ILE A 147 6.92 -25.30 -5.63
N SER A 148 7.51 -24.40 -6.43
CA SER A 148 8.51 -23.47 -5.89
C SER A 148 7.87 -22.35 -5.07
N ILE A 149 8.63 -21.73 -4.17
CA ILE A 149 8.18 -20.55 -3.40
C ILE A 149 7.67 -19.45 -4.37
N LYS A 150 8.38 -19.23 -5.49
CA LYS A 150 7.93 -18.30 -6.54
C LYS A 150 6.55 -18.66 -7.10
N GLN A 151 6.31 -19.94 -7.38
CA GLN A 151 5.01 -20.43 -7.86
C GLN A 151 3.94 -20.31 -6.76
N GLY A 152 4.30 -20.58 -5.50
CA GLY A 152 3.42 -20.41 -4.34
C GLY A 152 2.95 -18.96 -4.19
N LEU A 153 3.86 -17.99 -4.36
CA LEU A 153 3.51 -16.57 -4.35
C LEU A 153 2.61 -16.21 -5.55
N ALA A 154 2.89 -16.76 -6.74
CA ALA A 154 2.13 -16.50 -7.95
C ALA A 154 0.71 -17.06 -7.92
N SER A 155 0.54 -18.24 -7.32
CA SER A 155 -0.75 -18.89 -7.10
C SER A 155 -1.45 -18.45 -5.82
N SER A 156 -0.81 -17.57 -5.02
CA SER A 156 -1.32 -17.14 -3.71
C SER A 156 -1.62 -18.32 -2.78
N SER A 157 -0.77 -19.36 -2.80
CA SER A 157 -0.90 -20.53 -1.95
C SER A 157 -0.60 -20.16 -0.51
N ASN A 158 -1.60 -20.20 0.35
CA ASN A 158 -1.48 -19.95 1.78
C ASN A 158 -0.51 -20.93 2.43
N ILE A 159 -0.58 -22.20 2.01
CA ILE A 159 0.29 -23.27 2.53
C ILE A 159 1.74 -23.04 2.13
N ALA A 160 2.01 -22.68 0.86
CA ALA A 160 3.35 -22.39 0.41
C ALA A 160 3.96 -21.19 1.16
N ILE A 161 3.19 -20.12 1.35
CA ILE A 161 3.62 -18.95 2.13
C ILE A 161 3.95 -19.38 3.56
N TYR A 162 3.00 -20.01 4.26
CA TYR A 162 3.22 -20.40 5.66
C TYR A 162 4.43 -21.34 5.84
N LYS A 163 4.53 -22.40 5.04
CA LYS A 163 5.68 -23.34 5.12
C LYS A 163 7.02 -22.65 4.82
N THR A 164 7.03 -21.66 3.94
CA THR A 164 8.22 -20.82 3.71
C THR A 164 8.58 -20.04 4.96
N MET A 165 7.60 -19.44 5.63
CA MET A 165 7.80 -18.69 6.86
C MET A 165 8.21 -19.60 8.02
N GLU A 166 7.61 -20.79 8.11
CA GLU A 166 7.98 -21.81 9.08
C GLU A 166 9.44 -22.28 8.90
N LYS A 167 9.88 -22.48 7.64
CA LYS A 167 11.29 -22.81 7.33
C LYS A 167 12.24 -21.67 7.71
N ALA A 168 11.85 -20.41 7.45
CA ALA A 168 12.72 -19.25 7.66
C ALA A 168 12.82 -18.83 9.14
N PHE A 169 11.74 -18.96 9.90
CA PHE A 169 11.64 -18.44 11.27
C PHE A 169 11.42 -19.53 12.34
N GLY A 170 11.00 -20.73 11.96
CA GLY A 170 10.68 -21.80 12.91
C GLY A 170 9.63 -21.34 13.92
N ASN A 171 9.97 -21.45 15.20
CA ASN A 171 9.12 -21.02 16.31
C ASN A 171 9.35 -19.56 16.74
N ASP A 172 10.26 -18.82 16.07
CA ASP A 172 10.59 -17.45 16.43
C ASP A 172 9.79 -16.43 15.60
N ALA A 173 8.49 -16.38 15.86
CA ALA A 173 7.63 -15.37 15.25
C ALA A 173 8.10 -13.93 15.57
N GLN A 174 8.73 -13.70 16.74
CA GLN A 174 9.20 -12.36 17.10
C GLN A 174 10.32 -11.88 16.16
N ALA A 175 11.18 -12.77 15.67
CA ALA A 175 12.22 -12.43 14.67
C ALA A 175 11.57 -11.89 13.38
N TYR A 176 10.46 -12.47 12.93
CA TYR A 176 9.71 -11.97 11.79
C TYR A 176 9.18 -10.55 12.02
N PHE A 177 8.54 -10.29 13.17
CA PHE A 177 8.04 -8.95 13.50
C PHE A 177 9.16 -7.92 13.62
N ASN A 178 10.33 -8.32 14.15
CA ASN A 178 11.51 -7.44 14.19
C ASN A 178 12.00 -7.06 12.78
N LEU A 179 11.91 -7.99 11.81
CA LEU A 179 12.21 -7.68 10.40
C LEU A 179 11.15 -6.76 9.77
N LEU A 180 9.86 -6.98 10.03
CA LEU A 180 8.81 -6.08 9.54
C LEU A 180 9.01 -4.63 10.06
N ASP A 181 9.38 -4.48 11.33
CA ASP A 181 9.70 -3.18 11.92
C ASP A 181 10.95 -2.56 11.25
N LYS A 182 12.03 -3.33 11.10
CA LYS A 182 13.23 -2.89 10.36
C LYS A 182 12.92 -2.47 8.92
N MET A 183 12.00 -3.16 8.26
CA MET A 183 11.53 -2.84 6.92
C MET A 183 10.57 -1.64 6.90
N SER A 184 10.14 -1.15 8.06
CA SER A 184 9.12 -0.08 8.21
C SER A 184 7.77 -0.44 7.60
N TYR A 185 7.36 -1.72 7.71
CA TYR A 185 6.03 -2.17 7.28
C TYR A 185 4.94 -1.47 8.10
N GLY A 186 3.86 -1.04 7.45
CA GLY A 186 2.77 -0.30 8.08
C GLY A 186 2.96 1.22 8.13
N LYS A 187 4.09 1.75 7.64
CA LYS A 187 4.32 3.20 7.55
C LYS A 187 3.81 3.79 6.23
N PRO A 188 3.48 5.10 6.19
CA PRO A 188 3.58 6.11 7.27
C PRO A 188 2.38 6.11 8.22
N ASP A 189 2.54 6.74 9.38
CA ASP A 189 1.47 6.95 10.37
C ASP A 189 0.66 8.23 10.09
N SER A 190 1.19 9.13 9.25
CA SER A 190 0.52 10.36 8.83
C SER A 190 0.98 10.80 7.45
N ILE A 191 0.10 11.45 6.71
CA ILE A 191 0.39 12.08 5.40
C ILE A 191 -0.30 13.44 5.39
N THR A 192 0.45 14.48 5.02
CA THR A 192 -0.10 15.83 4.93
C THR A 192 -1.26 15.88 3.92
N GLY A 193 -2.41 16.33 4.38
CA GLY A 193 -3.65 16.42 3.58
C GLY A 193 -4.56 15.19 3.66
N ILE A 194 -4.11 14.10 4.33
CA ILE A 194 -4.98 12.97 4.66
C ILE A 194 -5.26 13.04 6.16
N THR A 195 -6.48 13.41 6.51
CA THR A 195 -6.93 13.46 7.89
C THR A 195 -7.34 12.06 8.34
N ASN A 196 -7.10 11.74 9.62
CA ASN A 196 -7.53 10.49 10.24
C ASN A 196 -6.91 9.20 9.66
N LEU A 197 -5.72 9.28 9.06
CA LEU A 197 -4.99 8.07 8.67
C LEU A 197 -4.76 7.21 9.92
N LYS A 198 -5.27 5.98 9.91
CA LYS A 198 -5.10 5.06 11.04
C LYS A 198 -3.71 4.45 10.99
N PRO A 199 -2.99 4.40 12.12
CA PRO A 199 -1.79 3.58 12.22
C PRO A 199 -2.12 2.11 11.90
N ALA A 200 -1.21 1.43 11.25
CA ALA A 200 -1.34 -0.02 11.08
C ALA A 200 -1.35 -0.70 12.45
N HIS A 201 -2.19 -1.71 12.61
CA HIS A 201 -2.28 -2.50 13.84
C HIS A 201 -1.92 -3.95 13.55
N PHE A 202 -1.06 -4.52 14.38
CA PHE A 202 -0.54 -5.87 14.24
C PHE A 202 -0.71 -6.63 15.55
N ILE A 203 -1.34 -7.80 15.51
CA ILE A 203 -1.35 -8.74 16.63
C ILE A 203 -0.01 -9.47 16.61
N THR A 204 0.78 -9.29 17.64
CA THR A 204 2.17 -9.77 17.76
C THR A 204 2.29 -10.80 18.88
N PRO A 205 3.40 -11.54 19.01
CA PRO A 205 3.65 -12.48 20.13
C PRO A 205 3.59 -11.84 21.53
N LYS A 206 3.60 -10.50 21.62
CA LYS A 206 3.46 -9.76 22.88
C LYS A 206 2.02 -9.50 23.29
N ASP A 207 1.08 -9.70 22.38
CA ASP A 207 -0.34 -9.44 22.62
C ASP A 207 -0.99 -10.65 23.31
N SER A 208 -1.88 -10.40 24.25
CA SER A 208 -2.61 -11.45 24.97
C SER A 208 -3.53 -12.30 24.09
N SER A 209 -3.91 -11.79 22.92
CA SER A 209 -4.70 -12.48 21.88
C SER A 209 -3.86 -13.35 20.96
N TRP A 210 -2.52 -13.36 21.08
CA TRP A 210 -1.66 -14.22 20.27
C TRP A 210 -1.92 -15.69 20.56
N SER A 211 -2.29 -16.45 19.52
CA SER A 211 -2.56 -17.89 19.60
C SER A 211 -1.50 -18.72 18.87
N ASN A 212 -1.51 -20.02 19.07
CA ASN A 212 -0.59 -20.95 18.38
C ASN A 212 -0.73 -20.92 16.85
N THR A 213 -1.89 -20.52 16.33
CA THR A 213 -2.15 -20.39 14.90
C THR A 213 -1.90 -18.97 14.37
N ALA A 214 -1.69 -17.99 15.24
CA ALA A 214 -1.63 -16.58 14.86
C ALA A 214 -0.55 -16.27 13.82
N PHE A 215 0.64 -16.90 13.93
CA PHE A 215 1.73 -16.70 12.97
C PHE A 215 1.34 -17.12 11.56
N ALA A 216 0.74 -18.31 11.40
CA ALA A 216 0.33 -18.81 10.11
C ALA A 216 -0.70 -17.88 9.44
N TRP A 217 -1.69 -17.42 10.20
CA TRP A 217 -2.71 -16.50 9.70
C TRP A 217 -2.17 -15.10 9.40
N TYR A 218 -1.24 -14.63 10.24
CA TYR A 218 -0.60 -13.32 10.00
C TYR A 218 0.17 -13.29 8.68
N CYS A 219 0.97 -14.31 8.39
CA CYS A 219 1.79 -14.37 7.16
C CYS A 219 0.98 -14.31 5.87
N ILE A 220 -0.31 -14.67 5.92
CA ILE A 220 -1.20 -14.71 4.76
C ILE A 220 -2.20 -13.54 4.71
N GLY A 221 -2.23 -12.67 5.75
CA GLY A 221 -2.97 -11.42 5.71
C GLY A 221 -3.97 -11.16 6.81
N TYR A 222 -4.18 -12.10 7.73
CA TYR A 222 -5.05 -11.93 8.90
C TYR A 222 -4.28 -11.41 10.13
N ASN A 223 -5.00 -11.11 11.21
CA ASN A 223 -4.43 -10.60 12.46
C ASN A 223 -3.67 -9.26 12.32
N GLN A 224 -4.00 -8.50 11.30
CA GLN A 224 -3.49 -7.16 11.07
C GLN A 224 -4.56 -6.27 10.45
N THR A 225 -4.47 -4.98 10.67
CA THR A 225 -5.23 -4.00 9.89
C THR A 225 -4.28 -2.93 9.37
N ILE A 226 -4.38 -2.66 8.07
CA ILE A 226 -3.50 -1.74 7.36
C ILE A 226 -4.30 -0.98 6.30
N THR A 227 -3.99 0.29 6.10
CA THR A 227 -4.66 1.08 5.07
C THR A 227 -4.05 0.80 3.69
N PRO A 228 -4.83 0.93 2.59
CA PRO A 228 -4.31 0.76 1.23
C PRO A 228 -3.10 1.63 0.92
N ILE A 229 -3.06 2.87 1.43
CA ILE A 229 -1.91 3.77 1.17
C ILE A 229 -0.63 3.30 1.88
N GLN A 230 -0.72 2.69 3.06
CA GLN A 230 0.44 2.10 3.74
C GLN A 230 0.96 0.89 2.97
N THR A 231 0.06 0.02 2.50
CA THR A 231 0.40 -1.09 1.60
C THR A 231 1.06 -0.59 0.32
N LEU A 232 0.46 0.41 -0.35
CA LEU A 232 1.03 1.02 -1.56
C LEU A 232 2.43 1.60 -1.31
N THR A 233 2.65 2.22 -0.15
CA THR A 233 3.96 2.79 0.22
C THR A 233 5.04 1.72 0.26
N PHE A 234 4.73 0.54 0.79
CA PHE A 234 5.67 -0.58 0.80
C PHE A 234 5.95 -1.13 -0.61
N TYR A 235 4.91 -1.32 -1.43
CA TYR A 235 5.08 -1.76 -2.83
C TYR A 235 5.83 -0.72 -3.68
N ASN A 236 5.61 0.56 -3.40
CA ASN A 236 6.40 1.63 -4.01
C ASN A 236 7.89 1.53 -3.62
N ALA A 237 8.20 1.19 -2.38
CA ALA A 237 9.59 0.96 -1.96
C ALA A 237 10.23 -0.22 -2.69
N ILE A 238 9.51 -1.33 -2.91
CA ILE A 238 9.97 -2.45 -3.74
C ILE A 238 10.27 -1.96 -5.18
N ALA A 239 9.36 -1.20 -5.78
CA ALA A 239 9.53 -0.60 -7.10
C ALA A 239 10.71 0.37 -7.15
N ASN A 240 10.98 1.09 -6.06
CA ASN A 240 12.05 2.09 -5.88
C ASN A 240 13.35 1.49 -5.32
N ARG A 241 13.62 0.22 -5.65
CA ARG A 241 14.85 -0.51 -5.26
C ARG A 241 15.09 -0.55 -3.74
N GLY A 242 14.03 -0.65 -2.96
CA GLY A 242 14.09 -0.75 -1.51
C GLY A 242 14.05 0.58 -0.75
N ARG A 243 14.08 1.72 -1.44
CA ARG A 243 13.97 3.02 -0.79
C ARG A 243 12.53 3.40 -0.53
N MET A 244 12.11 3.44 0.73
CA MET A 244 10.78 3.85 1.13
C MET A 244 10.72 5.35 1.40
N VAL A 245 9.79 6.02 0.74
CA VAL A 245 9.56 7.47 0.84
C VAL A 245 8.12 7.75 1.21
N GLN A 246 7.88 8.83 1.94
CA GLN A 246 6.53 9.22 2.34
C GLN A 246 5.72 9.69 1.12
N PRO A 247 4.52 9.14 0.90
CA PRO A 247 3.60 9.64 -0.11
C PRO A 247 3.29 11.13 0.08
N GLN A 248 3.14 11.85 -1.01
CA GLN A 248 2.84 13.28 -0.98
C GLN A 248 1.58 13.61 -1.78
N LEU A 249 0.60 14.20 -1.10
CA LEU A 249 -0.58 14.80 -1.72
C LEU A 249 -0.36 16.27 -2.09
N TYR A 250 0.57 16.92 -1.43
CA TYR A 250 1.03 18.29 -1.71
C TYR A 250 2.53 18.30 -1.96
N LYS A 251 2.98 19.22 -2.82
CA LYS A 251 4.42 19.39 -3.08
C LYS A 251 5.11 19.93 -1.84
N ASP A 252 5.92 19.10 -1.22
CA ASP A 252 6.67 19.41 -0.01
C ASP A 252 8.07 18.76 -0.07
N SER A 253 8.88 19.01 0.96
CA SER A 253 10.21 18.39 1.08
C SER A 253 10.10 16.86 1.21
N THR A 254 11.13 16.18 0.67
CA THR A 254 11.18 14.72 0.69
C THR A 254 11.45 14.19 2.09
N MET A 255 10.55 13.37 2.62
CA MET A 255 10.81 12.56 3.80
C MET A 255 11.10 11.10 3.39
N VAL A 256 12.28 10.61 3.73
CA VAL A 256 12.64 9.19 3.58
C VAL A 256 12.22 8.48 4.85
N ILE A 257 11.35 7.50 4.72
CA ILE A 257 10.88 6.65 5.84
C ILE A 257 11.96 5.61 6.14
N ASN A 258 12.45 4.93 5.10
CA ASN A 258 13.49 3.93 5.22
C ASN A 258 14.42 4.01 4.00
N PRO A 259 15.72 4.20 4.18
CA PRO A 259 16.65 4.28 3.06
C PRO A 259 16.79 2.96 2.28
N GLN A 260 16.58 1.81 2.96
CA GLN A 260 16.71 0.49 2.36
C GLN A 260 15.92 -0.54 3.19
N ILE A 261 14.75 -0.97 2.70
CA ILE A 261 13.87 -1.90 3.43
C ILE A 261 14.42 -3.33 3.52
N ALA A 262 15.23 -3.76 2.54
CA ALA A 262 15.85 -5.09 2.48
C ALA A 262 17.09 -5.03 1.59
N ASN A 263 17.92 -6.07 1.56
CA ASN A 263 19.07 -6.09 0.67
C ASN A 263 18.65 -6.08 -0.81
N GLN A 264 19.51 -5.54 -1.68
CA GLN A 264 19.16 -5.31 -3.09
C GLN A 264 18.89 -6.61 -3.85
N ALA A 265 19.60 -7.71 -3.54
CA ALA A 265 19.42 -8.97 -4.23
C ALA A 265 18.03 -9.59 -3.94
N ASP A 266 17.54 -9.46 -2.71
CA ASP A 266 16.21 -9.95 -2.32
C ASP A 266 15.10 -9.06 -2.90
N ILE A 267 15.30 -7.74 -2.92
CA ILE A 267 14.40 -6.82 -3.64
C ILE A 267 14.30 -7.20 -5.12
N ASP A 268 15.43 -7.43 -5.80
CA ASP A 268 15.45 -7.78 -7.21
C ASP A 268 14.82 -9.17 -7.47
N SER A 269 15.04 -10.12 -6.58
CA SER A 269 14.39 -11.44 -6.60
C SER A 269 12.88 -11.31 -6.44
N LEU A 270 12.42 -10.53 -5.47
CA LEU A 270 10.99 -10.31 -5.24
C LEU A 270 10.34 -9.58 -6.43
N ARG A 271 11.01 -8.61 -7.04
CA ARG A 271 10.50 -7.93 -8.24
C ARG A 271 10.25 -8.90 -9.40
N GLN A 272 11.17 -9.84 -9.65
CA GLN A 272 10.99 -10.90 -10.63
C GLN A 272 9.80 -11.83 -10.28
N ALA A 273 9.60 -12.11 -8.98
CA ALA A 273 8.46 -12.91 -8.55
C ALA A 273 7.13 -12.17 -8.73
N LEU A 274 7.09 -10.85 -8.47
CA LEU A 274 5.89 -10.03 -8.69
C LEU A 274 5.54 -9.88 -10.18
N GLU A 275 6.54 -9.84 -11.07
CA GLU A 275 6.30 -9.92 -12.52
C GLU A 275 5.74 -11.29 -12.90
N TYR A 276 6.27 -12.37 -12.33
CA TYR A 276 5.79 -13.73 -12.56
C TYR A 276 4.35 -13.94 -12.07
N VAL A 277 3.92 -13.28 -10.99
CA VAL A 277 2.50 -13.25 -10.55
C VAL A 277 1.58 -12.77 -11.67
N VAL A 278 2.02 -11.78 -12.45
CA VAL A 278 1.21 -11.18 -13.52
C VAL A 278 1.35 -11.95 -14.85
N THR A 279 2.51 -12.52 -15.14
CA THR A 279 2.71 -13.27 -16.41
C THR A 279 2.11 -14.66 -16.35
N ASP A 280 2.21 -15.35 -15.22
CA ASP A 280 1.93 -16.79 -15.09
C ASP A 280 1.03 -17.16 -13.88
N GLY A 281 0.75 -16.22 -13.00
CA GLY A 281 -0.03 -16.44 -11.77
C GLY A 281 -1.44 -15.86 -11.79
N LEU A 282 -2.02 -15.68 -10.60
CA LEU A 282 -3.38 -15.13 -10.42
C LEU A 282 -3.49 -13.64 -10.77
N GLY A 283 -2.37 -12.96 -11.00
CA GLY A 283 -2.32 -11.59 -11.46
C GLY A 283 -2.51 -11.38 -12.95
N GLN A 284 -2.71 -12.45 -13.75
CA GLN A 284 -2.88 -12.34 -15.20
C GLN A 284 -3.93 -11.32 -15.66
N PRO A 285 -5.06 -11.10 -14.98
CA PRO A 285 -5.99 -10.04 -15.38
C PRO A 285 -5.40 -8.61 -15.35
N ALA A 286 -4.32 -8.39 -14.60
CA ALA A 286 -3.58 -7.12 -14.61
C ALA A 286 -2.54 -7.03 -15.74
N LYS A 287 -2.33 -8.13 -16.51
CA LYS A 287 -1.39 -8.17 -17.63
C LYS A 287 -1.86 -7.23 -18.73
N SER A 288 -0.95 -6.41 -19.23
CA SER A 288 -1.19 -5.49 -20.34
C SER A 288 -0.33 -5.87 -21.55
N SER A 289 -0.90 -5.70 -22.76
CA SER A 289 -0.14 -5.82 -24.02
C SER A 289 0.69 -4.56 -24.33
N LYS A 290 0.50 -3.47 -23.56
CA LYS A 290 1.11 -2.16 -23.78
C LYS A 290 2.31 -1.92 -22.88
N VAL A 291 2.24 -2.41 -21.65
CA VAL A 291 3.28 -2.18 -20.62
C VAL A 291 3.43 -3.40 -19.72
N GLN A 292 4.66 -3.73 -19.38
CA GLN A 292 4.93 -4.78 -18.40
C GLN A 292 4.49 -4.36 -17.00
N VAL A 293 3.77 -5.25 -16.31
CA VAL A 293 3.23 -5.02 -14.97
C VAL A 293 3.83 -6.04 -14.00
N ALA A 294 4.14 -5.60 -12.80
CA ALA A 294 4.47 -6.44 -11.65
C ALA A 294 3.54 -6.12 -10.49
N GLY A 295 3.06 -7.13 -9.77
CA GLY A 295 2.13 -6.89 -8.67
C GLY A 295 1.61 -8.16 -8.04
N LYS A 296 0.69 -8.00 -7.09
CA LYS A 296 0.09 -9.10 -6.31
C LYS A 296 -1.40 -8.89 -6.14
N THR A 297 -2.14 -9.97 -6.21
CA THR A 297 -3.56 -10.06 -5.88
C THR A 297 -3.76 -10.30 -4.38
N GLY A 298 -4.77 -9.68 -3.79
CA GLY A 298 -5.25 -9.96 -2.44
C GLY A 298 -6.73 -10.36 -2.47
N THR A 299 -7.12 -11.29 -1.62
CA THR A 299 -8.52 -11.60 -1.33
C THR A 299 -8.60 -12.07 0.10
N VAL A 300 -9.35 -11.36 0.93
CA VAL A 300 -9.63 -11.73 2.32
C VAL A 300 -11.13 -11.71 2.55
N GLN A 301 -11.61 -12.64 3.38
CA GLN A 301 -12.96 -12.62 3.89
C GLN A 301 -12.95 -11.95 5.26
N LEU A 302 -13.80 -10.95 5.45
CA LEU A 302 -13.96 -10.25 6.71
C LEU A 302 -14.87 -11.03 7.67
N GLU A 303 -14.88 -10.64 8.94
CA GLU A 303 -15.68 -11.29 9.99
C GLU A 303 -17.18 -11.24 9.72
N ASP A 304 -17.67 -10.20 9.03
CA ASP A 304 -19.08 -10.06 8.63
C ASP A 304 -19.46 -10.92 7.41
N GLY A 305 -18.51 -11.67 6.86
CA GLY A 305 -18.68 -12.52 5.69
C GLY A 305 -18.48 -11.82 4.36
N SER A 306 -18.29 -10.51 4.33
CA SER A 306 -17.95 -9.73 3.14
C SER A 306 -16.49 -9.95 2.72
N TYR A 307 -16.09 -9.39 1.57
CA TYR A 307 -14.77 -9.62 0.99
C TYR A 307 -14.08 -8.31 0.62
N ILE A 308 -12.78 -8.24 0.94
CA ILE A 308 -11.88 -7.26 0.33
C ILE A 308 -11.09 -7.97 -0.77
N VAL A 309 -11.18 -7.44 -2.00
CA VAL A 309 -10.40 -7.92 -3.14
C VAL A 309 -9.48 -6.82 -3.63
N GLU A 310 -8.20 -7.12 -3.77
CA GLU A 310 -7.16 -6.12 -3.99
C GLU A 310 -6.20 -6.51 -5.10
N PHE A 311 -5.60 -5.51 -5.69
CA PHE A 311 -4.38 -5.63 -6.46
C PHE A 311 -3.46 -4.44 -6.17
N CYS A 312 -2.20 -4.73 -5.83
CA CYS A 312 -1.17 -3.71 -5.68
C CYS A 312 0.04 -4.07 -6.54
N GLY A 313 0.56 -3.09 -7.26
CA GLY A 313 1.67 -3.32 -8.16
C GLY A 313 2.25 -2.03 -8.74
N TYR A 314 3.11 -2.20 -9.73
CA TYR A 314 3.81 -1.10 -10.38
C TYR A 314 4.09 -1.39 -11.87
N PHE A 315 4.32 -0.34 -12.62
CA PHE A 315 4.68 -0.41 -14.04
C PHE A 315 5.53 0.79 -14.48
N PRO A 316 6.32 0.66 -15.59
CA PRO A 316 6.75 -0.60 -16.21
C PRO A 316 7.51 -1.49 -15.21
N ALA A 317 7.38 -2.82 -15.29
CA ALA A 317 8.02 -3.73 -14.33
C ALA A 317 9.54 -3.62 -14.30
N ASN A 318 10.17 -3.41 -15.47
CA ASN A 318 11.62 -3.28 -15.63
C ASN A 318 12.17 -1.91 -15.20
N ALA A 319 11.39 -0.83 -15.36
CA ALA A 319 11.76 0.54 -15.02
C ALA A 319 10.59 1.28 -14.37
N PRO A 320 10.22 0.96 -13.11
CA PRO A 320 9.02 1.45 -12.46
C PRO A 320 8.92 2.97 -12.42
N GLN A 321 7.77 3.48 -12.89
CA GLN A 321 7.44 4.90 -12.88
C GLN A 321 6.24 5.18 -11.99
N TYR A 322 5.28 4.24 -11.95
CA TYR A 322 4.05 4.36 -11.17
C TYR A 322 3.80 3.09 -10.37
N SER A 323 3.29 3.26 -9.18
CA SER A 323 2.68 2.21 -8.37
C SER A 323 1.20 2.52 -8.14
N ILE A 324 0.37 1.48 -8.12
CA ILE A 324 -1.07 1.62 -7.94
C ILE A 324 -1.54 0.55 -6.97
N ILE A 325 -2.46 0.91 -6.08
CA ILE A 325 -3.30 -0.03 -5.34
C ILE A 325 -4.75 0.17 -5.74
N VAL A 326 -5.46 -0.93 -5.89
CA VAL A 326 -6.92 -0.97 -6.03
C VAL A 326 -7.45 -1.91 -4.97
N SER A 327 -8.42 -1.45 -4.18
CA SER A 327 -9.11 -2.22 -3.14
C SER A 327 -10.62 -2.10 -3.35
N ILE A 328 -11.33 -3.22 -3.40
CA ILE A 328 -12.77 -3.30 -3.64
C ILE A 328 -13.40 -4.08 -2.50
N HIS A 329 -14.40 -3.50 -1.85
CA HIS A 329 -15.20 -4.13 -0.83
C HIS A 329 -16.53 -4.62 -1.41
N LYS A 330 -16.86 -5.90 -1.23
CA LYS A 330 -18.09 -6.51 -1.75
C LYS A 330 -18.68 -7.54 -0.81
N GLU A 331 -19.99 -7.74 -0.91
CA GLU A 331 -20.75 -8.60 0.01
C GLU A 331 -20.58 -10.09 -0.28
N GLU A 332 -20.58 -10.49 -1.55
CA GLU A 332 -20.78 -11.88 -1.95
C GLU A 332 -19.70 -12.44 -2.85
N LEU A 333 -19.65 -13.75 -2.99
CA LEU A 333 -18.87 -14.42 -4.05
C LEU A 333 -19.54 -14.21 -5.43
N PRO A 334 -18.76 -14.29 -6.53
CA PRO A 334 -17.32 -14.56 -6.54
C PRO A 334 -16.49 -13.37 -6.05
N ALA A 335 -15.34 -13.66 -5.44
CA ALA A 335 -14.38 -12.67 -4.98
C ALA A 335 -13.00 -13.01 -5.54
N SER A 336 -12.40 -12.11 -6.32
CA SER A 336 -11.11 -12.32 -6.98
C SER A 336 -10.35 -11.02 -7.14
N GLY A 337 -9.25 -10.89 -6.41
CA GLY A 337 -8.35 -9.74 -6.53
C GLY A 337 -7.83 -9.55 -7.97
N GLY A 338 -7.50 -10.64 -8.68
CA GLY A 338 -7.05 -10.57 -10.06
C GLY A 338 -8.13 -10.08 -11.01
N LEU A 339 -9.27 -10.77 -11.08
CA LEU A 339 -10.34 -10.48 -12.04
C LEU A 339 -11.01 -9.12 -11.81
N MET A 340 -11.05 -8.65 -10.58
CA MET A 340 -11.74 -7.41 -10.20
C MET A 340 -10.76 -6.24 -10.07
N ALA A 341 -9.92 -6.24 -9.05
CA ALA A 341 -8.97 -5.15 -8.79
C ALA A 341 -7.81 -5.14 -9.80
N GLY A 342 -7.33 -6.31 -10.26
CA GLY A 342 -6.28 -6.39 -11.28
C GLY A 342 -6.72 -5.84 -12.64
N ASP A 343 -7.97 -6.06 -13.05
CA ASP A 343 -8.52 -5.46 -14.26
C ASP A 343 -8.59 -3.92 -14.17
N VAL A 344 -9.04 -3.38 -13.04
CA VAL A 344 -9.04 -1.92 -12.79
C VAL A 344 -7.62 -1.36 -12.84
N PHE A 345 -6.67 -2.03 -12.17
CA PHE A 345 -5.26 -1.65 -12.22
C PHE A 345 -4.76 -1.56 -13.67
N ARG A 346 -5.03 -2.59 -14.49
CA ARG A 346 -4.64 -2.63 -15.90
C ARG A 346 -5.21 -1.45 -16.69
N GLN A 347 -6.49 -1.14 -16.52
CA GLN A 347 -7.14 -0.04 -17.24
C GLN A 347 -6.49 1.31 -16.87
N ILE A 348 -6.22 1.57 -15.60
CA ILE A 348 -5.54 2.80 -15.15
C ILE A 348 -4.09 2.84 -15.68
N ALA A 349 -3.35 1.73 -15.58
CA ALA A 349 -1.96 1.64 -16.04
C ALA A 349 -1.84 1.87 -17.56
N GLU A 350 -2.73 1.28 -18.36
CA GLU A 350 -2.77 1.49 -19.81
C GLU A 350 -3.11 2.92 -20.17
N TYR A 351 -4.05 3.54 -19.46
CA TYR A 351 -4.39 4.94 -19.68
C TYR A 351 -3.17 5.85 -19.42
N ILE A 352 -2.50 5.68 -18.28
CA ILE A 352 -1.30 6.44 -17.96
C ILE A 352 -0.21 6.22 -19.02
N PHE A 353 0.05 4.97 -19.41
CA PHE A 353 1.07 4.64 -20.39
C PHE A 353 0.85 5.31 -21.74
N ILE A 354 -0.42 5.35 -22.21
CA ILE A 354 -0.77 5.94 -23.50
C ILE A 354 -0.70 7.47 -23.46
N HIS A 355 -1.11 8.11 -22.37
CA HIS A 355 -1.31 9.55 -22.31
C HIS A 355 -0.15 10.31 -21.65
N ASN A 356 0.80 9.60 -21.03
CA ASN A 356 1.95 10.26 -20.43
C ASN A 356 3.02 10.52 -21.47
N LYS A 357 3.33 11.80 -21.69
CA LYS A 357 4.39 12.27 -22.62
C LYS A 357 5.77 11.65 -22.33
N TYR A 358 6.03 11.26 -21.08
CA TYR A 358 7.28 10.61 -20.69
C TYR A 358 7.51 9.26 -21.40
N PHE A 359 6.43 8.47 -21.62
CA PHE A 359 6.52 7.20 -22.33
C PHE A 359 6.52 7.37 -23.85
N ASN A 360 5.97 8.47 -24.37
CA ASN A 360 5.80 8.73 -25.80
C ASN A 360 6.96 9.51 -26.43
N SER A 361 7.96 9.92 -25.62
CA SER A 361 9.14 10.70 -26.08
C SER A 361 10.41 9.85 -26.21
N LYS A 362 10.28 8.54 -26.13
CA LYS A 362 11.31 7.55 -26.45
C LYS A 362 10.83 6.75 -27.66
#